data_ab3eef9c71bc52b8829d6f8b10dde9ea
#
_entry.id   ab3eef9c71bc52b8829d6f8b10dde9ea
#
_cell.length_a   1.000
_cell.length_b   1.000
_cell.length_c   1.000
_cell.angle_alpha   90.00
_cell.angle_beta   90.00
_cell.angle_gamma   90.00
#
_symmetry.space_group_name_H-M   'P 1'
#
loop_
_entity.id
_entity.type
_entity.pdbx_description
1 polymer ?
#
loop_
_entity_poly.entity_id
_entity_poly.type
_entity_poly.pdbx_seq_one_letter_code
_entity_poly.pdbx_strand_id
1 'polypeptide(L)'
;MYEIWLIGIAAGAGAAFGLAGAGAFARFDRAPLLAAAVALVAGALVGWLVFDWKAGVAGGVVGALSGLGAGTFARGAVRRGGTPGGTALLLVGAGLVAFVLSFIPIVGFLEGIAIPVLALRARQRGGEKYAGLRTLAK
;
A
#
# COMPACT_ATOMS: atom_id res chain seq x y z
N MET A 1 -11.98 -20.95 -13.18
CA MET A 1 -11.49 -20.90 -11.77
C MET A 1 -10.02 -20.48 -11.67
N TYR A 2 -9.16 -20.96 -12.56
CA TYR A 2 -7.73 -20.65 -12.55
C TYR A 2 -7.43 -19.14 -12.72
N GLU A 3 -8.13 -18.45 -13.62
CA GLU A 3 -7.97 -17.01 -13.85
C GLU A 3 -8.25 -16.16 -12.60
N ILE A 4 -9.28 -16.52 -11.83
CA ILE A 4 -9.63 -15.79 -10.59
C ILE A 4 -8.47 -15.86 -9.58
N TRP A 5 -7.78 -16.99 -9.50
CA TRP A 5 -6.64 -17.16 -8.62
C TRP A 5 -5.47 -16.25 -9.00
N LEU A 6 -5.19 -16.15 -10.29
CA LEU A 6 -4.12 -15.29 -10.80
C LEU A 6 -4.40 -13.81 -10.52
N ILE A 7 -5.66 -13.40 -10.67
CA ILE A 7 -6.10 -12.03 -10.33
C ILE A 7 -5.88 -11.75 -8.83
N GLY A 8 -6.20 -12.72 -7.96
CA GLY A 8 -6.00 -12.57 -6.51
C GLY A 8 -4.52 -12.42 -6.14
N ILE A 9 -3.65 -13.25 -6.71
CA ILE A 9 -2.20 -13.16 -6.51
C ILE A 9 -1.68 -11.80 -6.99
N ALA A 10 -2.07 -11.37 -8.19
CA ALA A 10 -1.65 -10.09 -8.74
C ALA A 10 -2.13 -8.91 -7.91
N ALA A 11 -3.37 -8.95 -7.39
CA ALA A 11 -3.91 -7.91 -6.51
C ALA A 11 -3.12 -7.81 -5.20
N GLY A 12 -2.83 -8.95 -4.56
CA GLY A 12 -2.02 -9.00 -3.34
C GLY A 12 -0.58 -8.51 -3.59
N ALA A 13 0.05 -8.94 -4.67
CA ALA A 13 1.36 -8.45 -5.07
C ALA A 13 1.35 -6.94 -5.33
N GLY A 14 0.32 -6.42 -5.99
CA GLY A 14 0.13 -4.98 -6.18
C GLY A 14 0.04 -4.23 -4.85
N ALA A 15 -0.75 -4.74 -3.89
CA ALA A 15 -0.85 -4.17 -2.55
C ALA A 15 0.52 -4.15 -1.84
N ALA A 16 1.29 -5.22 -1.96
CA ALA A 16 2.64 -5.32 -1.41
C ALA A 16 3.60 -4.28 -2.00
N PHE A 17 3.56 -4.05 -3.32
CA PHE A 17 4.31 -2.98 -3.97
C PHE A 17 3.90 -1.59 -3.48
N GLY A 18 2.60 -1.40 -3.18
CA GLY A 18 2.10 -0.16 -2.57
C GLY A 18 2.71 0.12 -1.21
N LEU A 19 2.78 -0.89 -0.34
CA LEU A 19 3.43 -0.79 0.97
C LEU A 19 4.93 -0.54 0.86
N ALA A 20 5.63 -1.32 0.04
CA ALA A 20 7.06 -1.17 -0.15
C ALA A 20 7.43 0.20 -0.75
N GLY A 21 6.68 0.65 -1.74
CA GLY A 21 6.83 1.99 -2.33
C GLY A 21 6.60 3.10 -1.31
N ALA A 22 5.56 2.99 -0.47
CA ALA A 22 5.30 3.94 0.59
C ALA A 22 6.47 4.04 1.59
N GLY A 23 7.07 2.91 1.94
CA GLY A 23 8.26 2.86 2.79
C GLY A 23 9.47 3.52 2.12
N ALA A 24 9.75 3.16 0.87
CA ALA A 24 10.87 3.69 0.12
C ALA A 24 10.81 5.22 -0.06
N PHE A 25 9.61 5.76 -0.24
CA PHE A 25 9.41 7.20 -0.44
C PHE A 25 8.97 7.97 0.80
N ALA A 26 8.97 7.35 2.01
CA ALA A 26 8.48 7.95 3.25
C ALA A 26 9.07 9.33 3.58
N ARG A 27 10.30 9.60 3.14
CA ARG A 27 11.01 10.89 3.36
C ARG A 27 10.53 12.03 2.45
N PHE A 28 9.84 11.74 1.36
CA PHE A 28 9.46 12.75 0.38
C PHE A 28 8.05 13.29 0.65
N ASP A 29 7.85 14.57 0.37
CA ASP A 29 6.54 15.21 0.51
C ASP A 29 5.48 14.63 -0.43
N ARG A 30 5.90 14.11 -1.58
CA ARG A 30 5.06 13.45 -2.57
C ARG A 30 5.01 11.93 -2.42
N ALA A 31 5.39 11.41 -1.26
CA ALA A 31 5.40 9.95 -0.98
C ALA A 31 4.14 9.22 -1.46
N PRO A 32 2.90 9.71 -1.21
CA PRO A 32 1.69 9.01 -1.67
C PRO A 32 1.62 8.87 -3.18
N LEU A 33 1.97 9.91 -3.92
CA LEU A 33 1.92 9.90 -5.39
C LEU A 33 3.01 9.04 -5.99
N LEU A 34 4.23 9.13 -5.44
CA LEU A 34 5.36 8.32 -5.89
C LEU A 34 5.11 6.82 -5.61
N ALA A 35 4.64 6.49 -4.41
CA ALA A 35 4.30 5.12 -4.05
C ALA A 35 3.19 4.56 -4.95
N ALA A 36 2.15 5.34 -5.21
CA ALA A 36 1.06 4.94 -6.09
C ALA A 36 1.53 4.72 -7.53
N ALA A 37 2.32 5.63 -8.08
CA ALA A 37 2.83 5.53 -9.45
C ALA A 37 3.72 4.29 -9.64
N VAL A 38 4.66 4.07 -8.73
CA VAL A 38 5.56 2.91 -8.78
C VAL A 38 4.78 1.62 -8.58
N ALA A 39 3.86 1.57 -7.62
CA ALA A 39 3.07 0.37 -7.35
C ALA A 39 2.09 0.05 -8.50
N LEU A 40 1.51 1.08 -9.15
CA LEU A 40 0.69 0.90 -10.34
C LEU A 40 1.51 0.23 -11.45
N VAL A 41 2.67 0.79 -11.76
CA VAL A 41 3.52 0.27 -12.85
C VAL A 41 4.04 -1.13 -12.50
N ALA A 42 4.60 -1.33 -11.31
CA ALA A 42 5.13 -2.62 -10.88
C ALA A 42 4.04 -3.69 -10.80
N GLY A 43 2.90 -3.39 -10.21
CA GLY A 43 1.77 -4.32 -10.10
C GLY A 43 1.17 -4.66 -11.46
N ALA A 44 1.04 -3.67 -12.35
CA ALA A 44 0.55 -3.91 -13.71
C ALA A 44 1.53 -4.76 -14.53
N LEU A 45 2.83 -4.45 -14.49
CA LEU A 45 3.84 -5.19 -15.22
C LEU A 45 3.96 -6.63 -14.73
N VAL A 46 4.04 -6.85 -13.43
CA VAL A 46 4.14 -8.21 -12.86
C VAL A 46 2.88 -9.00 -13.19
N GLY A 47 1.70 -8.42 -12.98
CA GLY A 47 0.45 -9.09 -13.31
C GLY A 47 0.34 -9.44 -14.80
N TRP A 48 0.73 -8.54 -15.70
CA TRP A 48 0.66 -8.76 -17.14
C TRP A 48 1.73 -9.74 -17.65
N LEU A 49 2.98 -9.57 -17.22
CA LEU A 49 4.08 -10.40 -17.72
C LEU A 49 4.06 -11.83 -17.18
N VAL A 50 3.56 -12.01 -15.95
CA VAL A 50 3.58 -13.32 -15.26
C VAL A 50 2.29 -14.09 -15.51
N PHE A 51 1.16 -13.39 -15.67
CA PHE A 51 -0.15 -14.01 -15.77
C PHE A 51 -0.88 -13.59 -17.03
N ASP A 52 -1.67 -12.50 -16.98
CA ASP A 52 -2.43 -11.97 -18.11
C ASP A 52 -2.74 -10.48 -17.92
N TRP A 53 -3.39 -9.86 -18.92
CA TRP A 53 -3.76 -8.45 -18.87
C TRP A 53 -4.77 -8.12 -17.75
N LYS A 54 -5.69 -9.05 -17.40
CA LYS A 54 -6.67 -8.86 -16.32
C LYS A 54 -5.98 -8.80 -14.96
N ALA A 55 -5.02 -9.72 -14.73
CA ALA A 55 -4.17 -9.72 -13.55
C ALA A 55 -3.30 -8.45 -13.49
N GLY A 56 -2.80 -7.98 -14.65
CA GLY A 56 -2.08 -6.71 -14.74
C GLY A 56 -2.92 -5.51 -14.30
N VAL A 57 -4.17 -5.41 -14.76
CA VAL A 57 -5.08 -4.35 -14.34
C VAL A 57 -5.37 -4.44 -12.84
N ALA A 58 -5.66 -5.63 -12.32
CA ALA A 58 -5.94 -5.81 -10.89
C ALA A 58 -4.73 -5.42 -10.02
N GLY A 59 -3.53 -5.93 -10.35
CA GLY A 59 -2.30 -5.61 -9.63
C GLY A 59 -1.95 -4.12 -9.68
N GLY A 60 -2.12 -3.48 -10.83
CA GLY A 60 -1.86 -2.05 -11.00
C GLY A 60 -2.83 -1.18 -10.18
N VAL A 61 -4.14 -1.44 -10.28
CA VAL A 61 -5.16 -0.66 -9.56
C VAL A 61 -5.02 -0.82 -8.05
N VAL A 62 -4.91 -2.07 -7.57
CA VAL A 62 -4.74 -2.33 -6.13
C VAL A 62 -3.43 -1.76 -5.62
N GLY A 63 -2.35 -1.87 -6.41
CA GLY A 63 -1.07 -1.27 -6.09
C GLY A 63 -1.13 0.24 -5.94
N ALA A 64 -1.79 0.94 -6.87
CA ALA A 64 -1.98 2.38 -6.81
C ALA A 64 -2.76 2.81 -5.55
N LEU A 65 -3.89 2.15 -5.27
CA LEU A 65 -4.71 2.44 -4.09
C LEU A 65 -3.95 2.20 -2.79
N SER A 66 -3.22 1.08 -2.70
CA SER A 66 -2.38 0.76 -1.54
C SER A 66 -1.24 1.75 -1.37
N GLY A 67 -0.58 2.13 -2.46
CA GLY A 67 0.48 3.13 -2.47
C GLY A 67 0.03 4.51 -2.01
N LEU A 68 -1.15 4.97 -2.47
CA LEU A 68 -1.76 6.21 -1.99
C LEU A 68 -2.05 6.17 -0.49
N GLY A 69 -2.72 5.11 -0.03
CA GLY A 69 -3.08 4.95 1.38
C GLY A 69 -1.86 4.82 2.29
N ALA A 70 -0.97 3.88 1.99
CA ALA A 70 0.24 3.64 2.77
C ALA A 70 1.21 4.82 2.72
N GLY A 71 1.33 5.51 1.57
CA GLY A 71 2.15 6.72 1.44
C GLY A 71 1.64 7.89 2.29
N THR A 72 0.31 8.07 2.39
CA THR A 72 -0.26 9.07 3.31
C THR A 72 0.00 8.72 4.77
N PHE A 73 -0.08 7.44 5.12
CA PHE A 73 0.27 6.93 6.44
C PHE A 73 1.75 7.15 6.76
N ALA A 74 2.65 6.78 5.85
CA ALA A 74 4.10 6.94 6.00
C ALA A 74 4.48 8.41 6.24
N ARG A 75 3.97 9.31 5.41
CA ARG A 75 4.17 10.75 5.56
C ARG A 75 3.63 11.26 6.90
N GLY A 76 2.46 10.81 7.30
CA GLY A 76 1.87 11.17 8.59
C GLY A 76 2.69 10.67 9.78
N ALA A 77 3.28 9.48 9.71
CA ALA A 77 4.14 8.94 10.74
C ALA A 77 5.43 9.77 10.89
N VAL A 78 6.08 10.10 9.79
CA VAL A 78 7.31 10.94 9.78
C VAL A 78 7.01 12.34 10.32
N ARG A 79 5.89 12.96 9.93
CA ARG A 79 5.49 14.28 10.45
C ARG A 79 5.19 14.30 11.94
N ARG A 80 4.81 13.17 12.52
CA ARG A 80 4.56 13.03 13.99
C ARG A 80 5.82 12.66 14.77
N GLY A 81 6.99 12.75 14.17
CA GLY A 81 8.27 12.50 14.83
C GLY A 81 8.82 11.08 14.61
N GLY A 82 8.18 10.27 13.77
CA GLY A 82 8.75 8.99 13.33
C GLY A 82 9.97 9.20 12.45
N THR A 83 10.96 8.32 12.57
CA THR A 83 12.12 8.39 11.69
C THR A 83 11.77 7.86 10.29
N PRO A 84 12.24 8.50 9.21
CA PRO A 84 12.01 8.00 7.85
C PRO A 84 12.53 6.56 7.67
N GLY A 85 13.70 6.24 8.24
CA GLY A 85 14.28 4.92 8.17
C GLY A 85 13.47 3.84 8.88
N GLY A 86 12.97 4.11 10.09
CA GLY A 86 12.11 3.20 10.83
C GLY A 86 10.78 2.95 10.12
N THR A 87 10.17 4.02 9.58
CA THR A 87 8.94 3.91 8.80
C THR A 87 9.18 3.13 7.50
N ALA A 88 10.30 3.37 6.82
CA ALA A 88 10.69 2.61 5.62
C ALA A 88 10.87 1.12 5.92
N LEU A 89 11.61 0.78 6.97
CA LEU A 89 11.87 -0.61 7.35
C LEU A 89 10.58 -1.37 7.65
N LEU A 90 9.66 -0.76 8.41
CA LEU A 90 8.38 -1.36 8.75
C LEU A 90 7.49 -1.60 7.51
N LEU A 91 7.37 -0.60 6.64
CA LEU A 91 6.50 -0.70 5.47
C LEU A 91 7.08 -1.59 4.38
N VAL A 92 8.38 -1.54 4.15
CA VAL A 92 9.05 -2.46 3.22
C VAL A 92 8.99 -3.89 3.76
N GLY A 93 9.24 -4.09 5.05
CA GLY A 93 9.10 -5.40 5.69
C GLY A 93 7.67 -5.94 5.59
N ALA A 94 6.67 -5.12 5.90
CA ALA A 94 5.26 -5.49 5.73
C ALA A 94 4.93 -5.81 4.25
N GLY A 95 5.44 -5.03 3.30
CA GLY A 95 5.29 -5.29 1.88
C GLY A 95 5.92 -6.62 1.44
N LEU A 96 7.09 -6.97 1.96
CA LEU A 96 7.72 -8.27 1.67
C LEU A 96 6.88 -9.44 2.21
N VAL A 97 6.39 -9.33 3.44
CA VAL A 97 5.51 -10.36 4.03
C VAL A 97 4.22 -10.49 3.21
N ALA A 98 3.56 -9.38 2.87
CA ALA A 98 2.38 -9.38 2.02
C ALA A 98 2.68 -10.00 0.64
N PHE A 99 3.81 -9.66 0.03
CA PHE A 99 4.21 -10.25 -1.25
C PHE A 99 4.31 -11.78 -1.19
N VAL A 100 4.93 -12.31 -0.15
CA VAL A 100 5.03 -13.78 0.04
C VAL A 100 3.66 -14.41 0.26
N LEU A 101 2.82 -13.78 1.08
CA LEU A 101 1.48 -14.28 1.38
C LEU A 101 0.54 -14.18 0.17
N SER A 102 0.76 -13.26 -0.75
CA SER A 102 -0.06 -13.09 -1.95
C SER A 102 -0.06 -14.32 -2.88
N PHE A 103 0.96 -15.17 -2.80
CA PHE A 103 1.01 -16.44 -3.53
C PHE A 103 -0.03 -17.46 -3.02
N ILE A 104 -0.62 -17.24 -1.86
CA ILE A 104 -1.78 -17.99 -1.40
C ILE A 104 -3.02 -17.28 -1.95
N PRO A 105 -3.77 -17.88 -2.89
CA PRO A 105 -4.77 -17.15 -3.69
C PRO A 105 -5.85 -16.44 -2.87
N ILE A 106 -6.36 -17.08 -1.83
CA ILE A 106 -7.38 -16.50 -0.93
C ILE A 106 -6.79 -15.31 -0.18
N VAL A 107 -5.55 -15.41 0.27
CA VAL A 107 -4.85 -14.36 1.00
C VAL A 107 -4.59 -13.16 0.10
N GLY A 108 -4.19 -13.37 -1.16
CA GLY A 108 -3.99 -12.31 -2.14
C GLY A 108 -5.24 -11.45 -2.35
N PHE A 109 -6.44 -12.04 -2.41
CA PHE A 109 -7.69 -11.28 -2.47
C PHE A 109 -7.96 -10.50 -1.19
N LEU A 110 -7.76 -11.14 -0.03
CA LEU A 110 -7.93 -10.48 1.26
C LEU A 110 -6.99 -9.28 1.41
N GLU A 111 -5.73 -9.44 1.04
CA GLU A 111 -4.74 -8.34 1.05
C GLU A 111 -5.10 -7.23 0.08
N GLY A 112 -5.52 -7.58 -1.12
CA GLY A 112 -5.93 -6.62 -2.15
C GLY A 112 -7.09 -5.73 -1.71
N ILE A 113 -7.94 -6.20 -0.81
CA ILE A 113 -9.04 -5.43 -0.22
C ILE A 113 -8.62 -4.79 1.11
N ALA A 114 -8.02 -5.58 2.00
CA ALA A 114 -7.72 -5.16 3.37
C ALA A 114 -6.68 -4.06 3.44
N ILE A 115 -5.60 -4.15 2.66
CA ILE A 115 -4.50 -3.18 2.72
C ILE A 115 -4.97 -1.78 2.32
N PRO A 116 -5.64 -1.55 1.17
CA PRO A 116 -6.17 -0.23 0.84
C PRO A 116 -7.17 0.29 1.87
N VAL A 117 -8.08 -0.57 2.34
CA VAL A 117 -9.11 -0.19 3.33
C VAL A 117 -8.48 0.19 4.67
N LEU A 118 -7.52 -0.58 5.16
CA LEU A 118 -6.82 -0.28 6.42
C LEU A 118 -5.98 0.99 6.29
N ALA A 119 -5.32 1.20 5.16
CA ALA A 119 -4.56 2.40 4.90
C ALA A 119 -5.45 3.66 4.89
N LEU A 120 -6.64 3.59 4.27
CA LEU A 120 -7.62 4.67 4.28
C LEU A 120 -8.20 4.93 5.67
N ARG A 121 -8.53 3.85 6.43
CA ARG A 121 -9.01 3.97 7.83
C ARG A 121 -7.96 4.57 8.75
N ALA A 122 -6.71 4.18 8.61
CA ALA A 122 -5.62 4.75 9.41
C ALA A 122 -5.48 6.26 9.19
N ARG A 123 -5.72 6.73 7.95
CA ARG A 123 -5.75 8.15 7.62
C ARG A 123 -6.87 8.90 8.34
N GLN A 124 -8.09 8.34 8.37
CA GLN A 124 -9.25 8.98 9.01
C GLN A 124 -9.06 9.10 10.53
N ARG A 125 -8.63 8.03 11.18
CA ARG A 125 -8.40 8.02 12.65
C ARG A 125 -7.26 8.95 13.10
N GLY A 126 -6.29 9.21 12.26
CA GLY A 126 -5.21 10.16 12.54
C GLY A 126 -5.70 11.62 12.64
N GLY A 127 -6.74 12.00 11.90
CA GLY A 127 -7.35 13.34 11.95
C GLY A 127 -8.16 13.59 13.22
N GLU A 128 -8.93 12.60 13.68
CA GLU A 128 -9.82 12.75 14.83
C GLU A 128 -9.10 12.86 16.16
N LYS A 129 -8.00 12.13 16.36
CA LYS A 129 -7.22 12.16 17.62
C LYS A 129 -6.60 13.51 17.94
N TYR A 130 -6.38 14.36 16.95
CA TYR A 130 -5.73 15.67 17.13
C TYR A 130 -6.69 16.85 17.00
N ALA A 131 -7.91 16.64 16.51
CA ALA A 131 -8.92 17.68 16.44
C ALA A 131 -9.30 18.22 17.86
N GLY A 132 -9.34 17.33 18.87
CA GLY A 132 -9.61 17.70 20.27
C GLY A 132 -8.49 18.48 20.96
N LEU A 133 -7.22 18.27 20.59
CA LEU A 133 -6.08 18.97 21.18
C LEU A 133 -5.93 20.41 20.66
N ARG A 134 -6.42 20.72 19.47
CA ARG A 134 -6.41 22.09 18.93
C ARG A 134 -7.36 23.04 19.65
N THR A 135 -8.41 22.52 20.26
CA THR A 135 -9.36 23.32 21.05
C THR A 135 -8.84 23.68 22.46
N LEU A 136 -7.84 22.93 22.94
CA LEU A 136 -7.24 23.21 24.27
C LEU A 136 -6.04 24.17 24.19
N ALA A 137 -5.57 24.50 23.00
CA ALA A 137 -4.42 25.40 22.77
C ALA A 137 -4.83 26.86 22.46
N LYS A 138 -6.11 27.19 22.63
CA LYS A 138 -6.66 28.55 22.64
C LYS A 138 -7.02 28.95 24.06
#